data_6570687dae1fbc2c91cb6040e8a2cf3a
#
_entry.id   6570687dae1fbc2c91cb6040e8a2cf3a
#
_cell.length_a   1.000
_cell.length_b   1.000
_cell.length_c   1.000
_cell.angle_alpha   90.00
_cell.angle_beta   90.00
_cell.angle_gamma   90.00
#
_symmetry.space_group_name_H-M   'P 1'
#
loop_
_entity.id
_entity.type
_entity.pdbx_description
1 polymer ?
#
loop_
_entity_poly.entity_id
_entity_poly.type
_entity_poly.pdbx_seq_one_letter_code
_entity_poly.pdbx_strand_id
1 'polypeptide(L)'
;MMGARTIIVAALLIATSIGRAAEIPQSARRSGFSFMTPDTQAMQNEDTANPGMLWVLDGEALWKNNANTVGKACADCHDDARASMRGVAARYPAFDKVLGHPVNLEQRINLCRANHQQAAPLAYESRDLLALTAFVAQQSRDMPIVTGDDPQLAPFIAKGRELFTQRQGQLNLGCANCHDDNWDKHLAGSAITQGQPTGYPLYRLEWQSLGSLQRRLRGCITGIRAQPYDYGAPELVELELYLMSRARGMPIETPAVRP
;
A
#
# COMPACT_ATOMS: atom_id res chain seq x y z
N MET A 1 77.95 12.95 -6.38
CA MET A 1 76.78 13.65 -5.86
C MET A 1 75.54 13.10 -6.62
N MET A 2 74.83 12.12 -6.04
CA MET A 2 73.65 11.50 -6.64
C MET A 2 72.42 12.13 -5.99
N GLY A 3 71.60 12.87 -6.78
CA GLY A 3 70.38 13.49 -6.32
C GLY A 3 69.18 12.49 -6.35
N ALA A 4 68.62 12.24 -5.18
CA ALA A 4 67.44 11.40 -5.06
C ALA A 4 66.19 12.21 -5.57
N ARG A 5 65.50 11.68 -6.57
CA ARG A 5 64.23 12.21 -7.06
C ARG A 5 63.10 11.56 -6.25
N THR A 6 62.42 12.33 -5.40
CA THR A 6 61.24 11.92 -4.68
C THR A 6 60.02 11.97 -5.63
N ILE A 7 59.43 10.83 -5.91
CA ILE A 7 58.18 10.72 -6.69
C ILE A 7 57.03 10.81 -5.68
N ILE A 8 56.23 11.90 -5.74
CA ILE A 8 55.01 12.07 -4.98
C ILE A 8 53.89 11.43 -5.80
N VAL A 9 53.37 10.29 -5.34
CA VAL A 9 52.19 9.65 -5.90
C VAL A 9 50.95 10.28 -5.22
N ALA A 10 50.23 11.13 -5.94
CA ALA A 10 48.94 11.66 -5.49
C ALA A 10 47.85 10.59 -5.69
N ALA A 11 47.38 9.99 -4.59
CA ALA A 11 46.23 9.08 -4.62
C ALA A 11 44.95 9.89 -4.81
N LEU A 12 44.34 9.78 -5.97
CA LEU A 12 43.04 10.38 -6.29
C LEU A 12 41.96 9.52 -5.63
N LEU A 13 41.41 9.94 -4.49
CA LEU A 13 40.21 9.33 -3.87
C LEU A 13 38.99 9.69 -4.70
N ILE A 14 38.55 8.77 -5.56
CA ILE A 14 37.25 8.88 -6.24
C ILE A 14 36.19 8.55 -5.21
N ALA A 15 35.55 9.57 -4.64
CA ALA A 15 34.35 9.43 -3.84
C ALA A 15 33.19 9.02 -4.79
N THR A 16 32.87 7.73 -4.84
CA THR A 16 31.65 7.25 -5.47
C THR A 16 30.47 7.72 -4.62
N SER A 17 29.85 8.83 -5.00
CA SER A 17 28.55 9.21 -4.49
C SER A 17 27.54 8.13 -4.92
N ILE A 18 27.15 7.25 -4.00
CA ILE A 18 26.01 6.37 -4.16
C ILE A 18 24.80 7.32 -4.19
N GLY A 19 24.32 7.64 -5.39
CA GLY A 19 23.13 8.43 -5.59
C GLY A 19 21.97 7.70 -4.92
N ARG A 20 21.59 8.13 -3.71
CA ARG A 20 20.31 7.73 -3.12
C ARG A 20 19.23 8.43 -3.95
N ALA A 21 18.28 7.66 -4.50
CA ALA A 21 17.08 8.24 -5.08
C ALA A 21 16.51 9.25 -4.07
N ALA A 22 16.34 10.51 -4.53
CA ALA A 22 15.84 11.56 -3.67
C ALA A 22 14.36 11.27 -3.38
N GLU A 23 13.97 11.25 -2.12
CA GLU A 23 12.57 11.09 -1.73
C GLU A 23 11.75 12.26 -2.33
N ILE A 24 10.60 11.93 -2.95
CA ILE A 24 9.71 12.92 -3.59
C ILE A 24 9.20 13.88 -2.51
N PRO A 25 9.46 15.20 -2.62
CA PRO A 25 8.98 16.19 -1.66
C PRO A 25 7.44 16.13 -1.52
N GLN A 26 6.91 16.42 -0.34
CA GLN A 26 5.46 16.36 -0.08
C GLN A 26 4.66 17.21 -1.07
N SER A 27 5.14 18.40 -1.42
CA SER A 27 4.51 19.30 -2.39
C SER A 27 4.48 18.77 -3.84
N ALA A 28 5.34 17.79 -4.16
CA ALA A 28 5.43 17.16 -5.48
C ALA A 28 4.77 15.78 -5.52
N ARG A 29 4.19 15.31 -4.42
CA ARG A 29 3.52 14.00 -4.37
C ARG A 29 2.24 14.02 -5.19
N ARG A 30 2.07 12.99 -6.01
CA ARG A 30 0.92 12.80 -6.89
C ARG A 30 0.36 11.39 -6.71
N SER A 31 -0.94 11.30 -6.49
CA SER A 31 -1.62 9.99 -6.46
C SER A 31 -1.75 9.42 -7.88
N GLY A 32 -2.07 8.13 -7.97
CA GLY A 32 -2.35 7.48 -9.24
C GLY A 32 -3.50 8.12 -10.02
N PHE A 33 -4.39 8.86 -9.37
CA PHE A 33 -5.49 9.61 -9.99
C PHE A 33 -5.00 10.59 -11.06
N SER A 34 -3.93 11.34 -10.77
CA SER A 34 -3.42 12.38 -11.69
C SER A 34 -2.75 11.83 -12.96
N PHE A 35 -2.56 10.51 -13.06
CA PHE A 35 -1.97 9.84 -14.22
C PHE A 35 -3.01 9.13 -15.10
N MET A 36 -4.29 9.28 -14.78
CA MET A 36 -5.40 8.66 -15.51
C MET A 36 -5.98 9.58 -16.58
N THR A 37 -6.68 8.97 -17.54
CA THR A 37 -7.50 9.74 -18.49
C THR A 37 -8.66 10.42 -17.76
N PRO A 38 -9.21 11.53 -18.32
CA PRO A 38 -10.38 12.21 -17.74
C PRO A 38 -11.58 11.26 -17.52
N ASP A 39 -11.82 10.32 -18.43
CA ASP A 39 -12.92 9.36 -18.31
C ASP A 39 -12.75 8.42 -17.10
N THR A 40 -11.52 7.91 -16.85
CA THR A 40 -11.24 7.08 -15.68
C THR A 40 -11.31 7.89 -14.38
N GLN A 41 -10.89 9.18 -14.43
CA GLN A 41 -11.04 10.09 -13.29
C GLN A 41 -12.51 10.35 -12.97
N ALA A 42 -13.33 10.60 -13.98
CA ALA A 42 -14.78 10.78 -13.84
C ALA A 42 -15.44 9.52 -13.23
N MET A 43 -15.06 8.33 -13.72
CA MET A 43 -15.55 7.05 -13.18
C MET A 43 -15.20 6.89 -11.69
N GLN A 44 -14.03 7.30 -11.24
CA GLN A 44 -13.67 7.25 -9.82
C GLN A 44 -14.46 8.25 -8.97
N ASN A 45 -14.68 9.46 -9.50
CA ASN A 45 -15.31 10.56 -8.76
C ASN A 45 -16.83 10.38 -8.60
N GLU A 46 -17.46 9.62 -9.49
CA GLU A 46 -18.91 9.37 -9.50
C GLU A 46 -19.20 8.02 -8.85
N ASP A 47 -19.74 8.01 -7.63
CA ASP A 47 -20.00 6.75 -6.90
C ASP A 47 -20.93 5.79 -7.67
N THR A 48 -21.86 6.31 -8.47
CA THR A 48 -22.78 5.51 -9.29
C THR A 48 -22.08 4.89 -10.52
N ALA A 49 -20.97 5.47 -10.98
CA ALA A 49 -20.18 4.97 -12.09
C ALA A 49 -18.95 4.16 -11.62
N ASN A 50 -18.59 4.26 -10.33
CA ASN A 50 -17.44 3.59 -9.77
C ASN A 50 -17.75 2.11 -9.47
N PRO A 51 -17.21 1.15 -10.25
CA PRO A 51 -17.53 -0.26 -10.04
C PRO A 51 -17.02 -0.81 -8.69
N GLY A 52 -16.03 -0.18 -8.07
CA GLY A 52 -15.56 -0.52 -6.72
C GLY A 52 -16.62 -0.32 -5.64
N MET A 53 -17.64 0.52 -5.87
CA MET A 53 -18.73 0.73 -4.94
C MET A 53 -19.62 -0.51 -4.76
N LEU A 54 -19.65 -1.44 -5.72
CA LEU A 54 -20.35 -2.72 -5.55
C LEU A 54 -19.74 -3.55 -4.41
N TRP A 55 -18.41 -3.52 -4.26
CA TRP A 55 -17.72 -4.16 -3.12
C TRP A 55 -17.97 -3.43 -1.80
N VAL A 56 -18.09 -2.10 -1.83
CA VAL A 56 -18.47 -1.33 -0.63
C VAL A 56 -19.86 -1.73 -0.15
N LEU A 57 -20.83 -1.88 -1.05
CA LEU A 57 -22.19 -2.35 -0.71
C LEU A 57 -22.19 -3.78 -0.16
N ASP A 58 -21.43 -4.70 -0.78
CA ASP A 58 -21.27 -6.05 -0.24
C ASP A 58 -20.64 -6.01 1.15
N GLY A 59 -19.61 -5.16 1.35
CA GLY A 59 -18.94 -4.98 2.63
C GLY A 59 -19.85 -4.41 3.71
N GLU A 60 -20.76 -3.49 3.35
CA GLU A 60 -21.81 -2.99 4.25
C GLU A 60 -22.77 -4.11 4.68
N ALA A 61 -23.17 -4.97 3.75
CA ALA A 61 -24.00 -6.13 4.06
C ALA A 61 -23.26 -7.10 5.01
N LEU A 62 -22.00 -7.40 4.74
CA LEU A 62 -21.17 -8.26 5.60
C LEU A 62 -20.92 -7.64 6.98
N TRP A 63 -20.81 -6.33 7.09
CA TRP A 63 -20.66 -5.61 8.36
C TRP A 63 -21.84 -5.83 9.30
N LYS A 64 -23.05 -5.87 8.74
CA LYS A 64 -24.31 -6.02 9.47
C LYS A 64 -24.70 -7.48 9.75
N ASN A 65 -24.10 -8.43 9.00
CA ASN A 65 -24.45 -9.83 9.10
C ASN A 65 -23.51 -10.59 10.04
N ASN A 66 -24.08 -11.53 10.81
CA ASN A 66 -23.28 -12.42 11.63
C ASN A 66 -22.39 -13.32 10.77
N ALA A 67 -21.13 -13.44 11.17
CA ALA A 67 -20.15 -14.26 10.46
C ALA A 67 -20.47 -15.78 10.49
N ASN A 68 -21.28 -16.19 11.48
CA ASN A 68 -21.78 -17.56 11.66
C ASN A 68 -23.00 -17.56 12.58
N THR A 69 -23.60 -18.72 12.81
CA THR A 69 -24.83 -18.87 13.63
C THR A 69 -24.67 -18.54 15.13
N VAL A 70 -23.43 -18.44 15.62
CA VAL A 70 -23.10 -18.21 17.05
C VAL A 70 -22.39 -16.86 17.23
N GLY A 71 -21.79 -16.33 16.16
CA GLY A 71 -20.95 -15.14 16.19
C GLY A 71 -21.71 -13.84 16.23
N LYS A 72 -20.96 -12.77 16.42
CA LYS A 72 -21.45 -11.40 16.35
C LYS A 72 -21.16 -10.80 14.96
N ALA A 73 -21.99 -9.88 14.51
CA ALA A 73 -21.67 -9.01 13.39
C ALA A 73 -20.57 -7.99 13.78
N CYS A 74 -19.93 -7.37 12.82
CA CYS A 74 -19.04 -6.23 13.10
C CYS A 74 -19.82 -5.10 13.78
N ALA A 75 -21.04 -4.84 13.31
CA ALA A 75 -21.96 -3.83 13.86
C ALA A 75 -22.33 -4.05 15.33
N ASP A 76 -22.35 -5.29 15.84
CA ASP A 76 -22.68 -5.57 17.24
C ASP A 76 -21.65 -5.04 18.25
N CYS A 77 -20.44 -4.74 17.78
CA CYS A 77 -19.35 -4.17 18.61
C CYS A 77 -18.96 -2.77 18.16
N HIS A 78 -19.12 -2.46 16.89
CA HIS A 78 -18.65 -1.21 16.28
C HIS A 78 -19.78 -0.26 15.86
N ASP A 79 -21.02 -0.64 16.05
CA ASP A 79 -22.20 0.17 15.70
C ASP A 79 -22.19 0.67 14.23
N ASP A 80 -22.50 1.94 14.01
CA ASP A 80 -22.41 2.58 12.69
C ASP A 80 -20.96 2.79 12.27
N ALA A 81 -20.58 2.14 11.18
CA ALA A 81 -19.22 2.25 10.62
C ALA A 81 -18.85 3.69 10.24
N ARG A 82 -19.81 4.53 9.86
CA ARG A 82 -19.57 5.94 9.50
C ARG A 82 -18.98 6.72 10.68
N ALA A 83 -19.33 6.35 11.88
CA ALA A 83 -18.80 6.95 13.11
C ALA A 83 -17.56 6.19 13.59
N SER A 84 -17.65 4.87 13.76
CA SER A 84 -16.62 4.06 14.43
C SER A 84 -15.40 3.77 13.55
N MET A 85 -15.56 3.70 12.23
CA MET A 85 -14.47 3.41 11.29
C MET A 85 -13.90 4.66 10.61
N ARG A 86 -14.40 5.83 10.93
CA ARG A 86 -13.90 7.09 10.38
C ARG A 86 -12.40 7.25 10.69
N GLY A 87 -11.57 7.41 9.64
CA GLY A 87 -10.13 7.58 9.73
C GLY A 87 -9.37 6.31 10.13
N VAL A 88 -10.03 5.16 10.25
CA VAL A 88 -9.37 3.90 10.60
C VAL A 88 -8.35 3.52 9.53
N ALA A 89 -8.75 3.44 8.27
CA ALA A 89 -7.84 3.04 7.19
C ALA A 89 -6.65 3.99 7.00
N ALA A 90 -6.81 5.27 7.33
CA ALA A 90 -5.75 6.27 7.23
C ALA A 90 -4.55 6.00 8.18
N ARG A 91 -4.72 5.11 9.16
CA ARG A 91 -3.70 4.75 10.16
C ARG A 91 -3.02 3.40 9.89
N TYR A 92 -3.55 2.61 8.94
CA TYR A 92 -3.03 1.27 8.66
C TYR A 92 -1.95 1.30 7.55
N PRO A 93 -0.96 0.36 7.63
CA PRO A 93 -0.68 -0.60 8.69
C PRO A 93 -0.39 0.05 10.04
N ALA A 94 -0.85 -0.58 11.12
CA ALA A 94 -0.72 -0.08 12.48
C ALA A 94 -0.02 -1.12 13.38
N PHE A 95 0.70 -0.66 14.41
CA PHE A 95 1.36 -1.55 15.36
C PHE A 95 0.34 -2.28 16.24
N ASP A 96 0.40 -3.59 16.26
CA ASP A 96 -0.38 -4.43 17.17
C ASP A 96 0.47 -4.75 18.40
N LYS A 97 0.02 -4.26 19.57
CA LYS A 97 0.76 -4.42 20.83
C LYS A 97 0.82 -5.87 21.34
N VAL A 98 -0.17 -6.69 20.97
CA VAL A 98 -0.22 -8.11 21.38
C VAL A 98 0.71 -8.93 20.53
N LEU A 99 0.73 -8.68 19.21
CA LEU A 99 1.58 -9.39 18.27
C LEU A 99 3.02 -8.86 18.24
N GLY A 100 3.24 -7.59 18.65
CA GLY A 100 4.56 -6.97 18.65
C GLY A 100 5.07 -6.55 17.28
N HIS A 101 4.20 -6.46 16.26
CA HIS A 101 4.53 -6.09 14.89
C HIS A 101 3.38 -5.34 14.20
N PRO A 102 3.63 -4.66 13.06
CA PRO A 102 2.57 -4.03 12.30
C PRO A 102 1.64 -5.06 11.67
N VAL A 103 0.36 -4.72 11.60
CA VAL A 103 -0.67 -5.45 10.85
C VAL A 103 -1.34 -4.50 9.86
N ASN A 104 -1.69 -5.00 8.66
CA ASN A 104 -2.51 -4.25 7.72
C ASN A 104 -4.00 -4.36 8.07
N LEU A 105 -4.87 -3.67 7.32
CA LEU A 105 -6.30 -3.63 7.61
C LEU A 105 -6.96 -5.00 7.41
N GLU A 106 -6.56 -5.77 6.40
CA GLU A 106 -7.03 -7.13 6.12
C GLU A 106 -6.70 -8.08 7.29
N GLN A 107 -5.48 -8.01 7.82
CA GLN A 107 -5.08 -8.78 9.01
C GLN A 107 -5.90 -8.37 10.23
N ARG A 108 -6.14 -7.07 10.44
CA ARG A 108 -6.96 -6.58 11.55
C ARG A 108 -8.39 -7.11 11.47
N ILE A 109 -9.01 -7.09 10.29
CA ILE A 109 -10.34 -7.67 10.07
C ILE A 109 -10.34 -9.16 10.44
N ASN A 110 -9.35 -9.91 9.97
CA ASN A 110 -9.25 -11.34 10.27
C ASN A 110 -8.98 -11.64 11.75
N LEU A 111 -8.18 -10.82 12.43
CA LEU A 111 -7.98 -10.91 13.88
C LEU A 111 -9.28 -10.67 14.65
N CYS A 112 -10.08 -9.68 14.25
CA CYS A 112 -11.39 -9.46 14.85
C CYS A 112 -12.34 -10.64 14.62
N ARG A 113 -12.34 -11.21 13.40
CA ARG A 113 -13.16 -12.39 13.07
C ARG A 113 -12.80 -13.59 13.94
N ALA A 114 -11.51 -13.91 14.05
CA ALA A 114 -11.05 -15.04 14.83
C ALA A 114 -11.28 -14.85 16.34
N ASN A 115 -10.91 -13.69 16.87
CA ASN A 115 -10.87 -13.48 18.32
C ASN A 115 -12.22 -13.08 18.94
N HIS A 116 -13.10 -12.42 18.16
CA HIS A 116 -14.35 -11.82 18.69
C HIS A 116 -15.62 -12.35 18.02
N GLN A 117 -15.53 -12.83 16.78
CA GLN A 117 -16.67 -13.39 16.06
C GLN A 117 -16.69 -14.91 16.02
N GLN A 118 -15.65 -15.58 16.52
CA GLN A 118 -15.49 -17.05 16.44
C GLN A 118 -15.64 -17.58 15.00
N ALA A 119 -15.21 -16.78 14.03
CA ALA A 119 -15.32 -17.06 12.60
C ALA A 119 -13.94 -17.31 11.99
N ALA A 120 -13.87 -18.19 11.01
CA ALA A 120 -12.64 -18.44 10.27
C ALA A 120 -12.14 -17.16 9.59
N PRO A 121 -10.81 -16.94 9.53
CA PRO A 121 -10.23 -15.88 8.71
C PRO A 121 -10.65 -16.01 7.25
N LEU A 122 -10.90 -14.87 6.61
CA LEU A 122 -11.17 -14.81 5.18
C LEU A 122 -9.83 -14.86 4.41
N ALA A 123 -9.81 -15.60 3.31
CA ALA A 123 -8.62 -15.67 2.47
C ALA A 123 -8.29 -14.30 1.85
N TYR A 124 -7.00 -13.99 1.73
CA TYR A 124 -6.58 -12.81 0.96
C TYR A 124 -7.14 -12.89 -0.47
N GLU A 125 -7.47 -11.74 -1.04
CA GLU A 125 -8.12 -11.58 -2.36
C GLU A 125 -9.49 -12.25 -2.47
N SER A 126 -10.06 -12.82 -1.40
CA SER A 126 -11.46 -13.23 -1.42
C SER A 126 -12.38 -12.00 -1.54
N ARG A 127 -13.52 -12.19 -2.21
CA ARG A 127 -14.51 -11.13 -2.38
C ARG A 127 -14.92 -10.51 -1.04
N ASP A 128 -15.15 -11.35 -0.02
CA ASP A 128 -15.61 -10.89 1.29
C ASP A 128 -14.56 -10.06 2.03
N LEU A 129 -13.28 -10.48 2.01
CA LEU A 129 -12.22 -9.70 2.66
C LEU A 129 -12.00 -8.36 1.96
N LEU A 130 -11.97 -8.36 0.62
CA LEU A 130 -11.85 -7.13 -0.16
C LEU A 130 -13.05 -6.20 0.05
N ALA A 131 -14.27 -6.76 0.13
CA ALA A 131 -15.50 -6.00 0.37
C ALA A 131 -15.50 -5.33 1.75
N LEU A 132 -15.21 -6.10 2.82
CA LEU A 132 -15.09 -5.55 4.18
C LEU A 132 -13.99 -4.49 4.27
N THR A 133 -12.82 -4.76 3.67
CA THR A 133 -11.71 -3.81 3.65
C THR A 133 -12.10 -2.52 2.91
N ALA A 134 -12.75 -2.64 1.75
CA ALA A 134 -13.21 -1.48 0.98
C ALA A 134 -14.27 -0.66 1.73
N PHE A 135 -15.23 -1.32 2.37
CA PHE A 135 -16.26 -0.66 3.18
C PHE A 135 -15.66 0.11 4.35
N VAL A 136 -14.76 -0.50 5.11
CA VAL A 136 -14.06 0.17 6.22
C VAL A 136 -13.17 1.31 5.71
N ALA A 137 -12.44 1.08 4.63
CA ALA A 137 -11.53 2.10 4.08
C ALA A 137 -12.27 3.30 3.48
N GLN A 138 -13.45 3.07 2.89
CA GLN A 138 -14.32 4.12 2.37
C GLN A 138 -14.76 5.11 3.46
N GLN A 139 -14.86 4.68 4.74
CA GLN A 139 -15.16 5.58 5.86
C GLN A 139 -14.02 6.58 6.15
N SER A 140 -12.86 6.41 5.51
CA SER A 140 -11.71 7.31 5.60
C SER A 140 -11.48 8.12 4.32
N ARG A 141 -12.40 8.05 3.32
CA ARG A 141 -12.26 8.81 2.06
C ARG A 141 -12.04 10.29 2.36
N ASP A 142 -11.16 10.93 1.59
CA ASP A 142 -10.75 12.34 1.70
C ASP A 142 -9.99 12.70 2.99
N MET A 143 -9.82 11.76 3.92
CA MET A 143 -9.02 12.01 5.11
C MET A 143 -7.52 11.83 4.82
N PRO A 144 -6.66 12.64 5.47
CA PRO A 144 -5.22 12.52 5.27
C PRO A 144 -4.69 11.21 5.86
N ILE A 145 -3.79 10.57 5.14
CA ILE A 145 -3.01 9.44 5.62
C ILE A 145 -2.12 9.92 6.77
N VAL A 146 -2.19 9.22 7.91
CA VAL A 146 -1.40 9.50 9.13
C VAL A 146 -0.57 8.29 9.56
N THR A 147 -0.47 7.26 8.73
CA THR A 147 0.34 6.06 8.97
C THR A 147 1.79 6.42 9.28
N GLY A 148 2.38 5.75 10.28
CA GLY A 148 3.79 5.89 10.63
C GLY A 148 4.08 6.84 11.78
N ASP A 149 3.06 7.42 12.44
CA ASP A 149 3.24 8.32 13.58
C ASP A 149 3.65 7.60 14.87
N ASP A 150 3.36 6.30 14.99
CA ASP A 150 3.76 5.51 16.14
C ASP A 150 5.27 5.20 16.07
N PRO A 151 6.07 5.62 17.08
CA PRO A 151 7.51 5.35 17.11
C PRO A 151 7.86 3.85 17.04
N GLN A 152 6.96 2.97 17.50
CA GLN A 152 7.15 1.52 17.42
C GLN A 152 7.20 1.01 15.97
N LEU A 153 6.65 1.77 15.02
CA LEU A 153 6.69 1.42 13.60
C LEU A 153 8.01 1.75 12.90
N ALA A 154 8.87 2.59 13.49
CA ALA A 154 10.10 3.06 12.86
C ALA A 154 11.02 1.94 12.33
N PRO A 155 11.31 0.84 13.07
CA PRO A 155 12.15 -0.24 12.56
C PRO A 155 11.53 -0.98 11.37
N PHE A 156 10.20 -1.12 11.34
CA PHE A 156 9.47 -1.77 10.25
C PHE A 156 9.37 -0.88 9.01
N ILE A 157 9.24 0.44 9.19
CA ILE A 157 9.33 1.42 8.09
C ILE A 157 10.70 1.37 7.44
N ALA A 158 11.76 1.24 8.25
CA ALA A 158 13.13 1.13 7.74
C ALA A 158 13.32 -0.13 6.88
N LYS A 159 12.80 -1.28 7.31
CA LYS A 159 12.79 -2.52 6.53
C LYS A 159 11.97 -2.40 5.23
N GLY A 160 10.78 -1.83 5.31
CA GLY A 160 9.96 -1.58 4.13
C GLY A 160 10.66 -0.67 3.11
N ARG A 161 11.42 0.34 3.59
CA ARG A 161 12.28 1.18 2.75
C ARG A 161 13.41 0.40 2.09
N GLU A 162 14.05 -0.50 2.82
CA GLU A 162 15.06 -1.39 2.28
C GLU A 162 14.49 -2.25 1.16
N LEU A 163 13.35 -2.91 1.38
CA LEU A 163 12.64 -3.71 0.37
C LEU A 163 12.27 -2.88 -0.87
N PHE A 164 11.85 -1.63 -0.69
CA PHE A 164 11.49 -0.73 -1.78
C PHE A 164 12.68 -0.35 -2.67
N THR A 165 13.87 -0.19 -2.06
CA THR A 165 15.10 0.20 -2.76
C THR A 165 15.92 -0.99 -3.24
N GLN A 166 15.73 -2.17 -2.63
CA GLN A 166 16.48 -3.38 -2.95
C GLN A 166 16.21 -3.81 -4.38
N ARG A 167 17.28 -4.00 -5.14
CA ARG A 167 17.23 -4.56 -6.49
C ARG A 167 17.14 -6.09 -6.42
N GLN A 168 16.19 -6.66 -7.13
CA GLN A 168 15.91 -8.09 -7.10
C GLN A 168 15.41 -8.60 -8.45
N GLY A 169 15.21 -9.92 -8.54
CA GLY A 169 14.75 -10.59 -9.74
C GLY A 169 15.76 -10.61 -10.88
N GLN A 170 15.40 -11.27 -11.96
CA GLN A 170 16.26 -11.39 -13.14
C GLN A 170 16.51 -10.05 -13.83
N LEU A 171 15.59 -9.09 -13.68
CA LEU A 171 15.75 -7.75 -14.26
C LEU A 171 16.58 -6.83 -13.36
N ASN A 172 16.98 -7.29 -12.16
CA ASN A 172 17.80 -6.53 -11.21
C ASN A 172 17.24 -5.11 -10.98
N LEU A 173 15.93 -5.00 -10.66
CA LEU A 173 15.24 -3.74 -10.41
C LEU A 173 14.67 -3.71 -8.99
N GLY A 174 14.64 -2.52 -8.38
CA GLY A 174 13.88 -2.23 -7.18
C GLY A 174 12.67 -1.33 -7.52
N CYS A 175 11.74 -1.19 -6.59
CA CYS A 175 10.56 -0.34 -6.77
C CYS A 175 10.96 1.12 -7.06
N ALA A 176 11.99 1.62 -6.37
CA ALA A 176 12.53 2.97 -6.55
C ALA A 176 12.96 3.25 -7.99
N ASN A 177 13.49 2.25 -8.73
CA ASN A 177 13.91 2.47 -10.11
C ASN A 177 12.75 2.88 -11.04
N CYS A 178 11.54 2.45 -10.75
CA CYS A 178 10.36 2.90 -11.47
C CYS A 178 9.71 4.12 -10.79
N HIS A 179 9.43 4.03 -9.49
CA HIS A 179 8.54 4.95 -8.79
C HIS A 179 9.23 6.23 -8.27
N ASP A 180 10.55 6.24 -8.12
CA ASP A 180 11.34 7.44 -7.78
C ASP A 180 12.08 7.99 -9.00
N ASP A 181 12.79 7.11 -9.75
CA ASP A 181 13.70 7.56 -10.82
C ASP A 181 12.98 7.77 -12.17
N ASN A 182 11.86 7.07 -12.42
CA ASN A 182 11.21 7.00 -13.73
C ASN A 182 9.69 7.25 -13.70
N TRP A 183 9.16 7.83 -12.61
CA TRP A 183 7.75 8.23 -12.61
C TRP A 183 7.48 9.26 -13.73
N ASP A 184 6.24 9.34 -14.21
CA ASP A 184 5.81 10.15 -15.37
C ASP A 184 6.30 9.62 -16.73
N LYS A 185 7.10 8.56 -16.77
CA LYS A 185 7.42 7.79 -17.98
C LYS A 185 6.40 6.69 -18.21
N HIS A 186 6.53 5.98 -19.32
CA HIS A 186 5.62 4.88 -19.67
C HIS A 186 6.38 3.55 -19.77
N LEU A 187 5.70 2.49 -19.33
CA LEU A 187 6.12 1.12 -19.51
C LEU A 187 4.98 0.36 -20.20
N ALA A 188 5.23 -0.15 -21.41
CA ALA A 188 4.23 -0.86 -22.22
C ALA A 188 2.88 -0.10 -22.34
N GLY A 189 2.93 1.21 -22.55
CA GLY A 189 1.75 2.07 -22.69
C GLY A 189 1.13 2.58 -21.38
N SER A 190 1.49 2.01 -20.23
CA SER A 190 1.00 2.46 -18.93
C SER A 190 1.92 3.49 -18.29
N ALA A 191 1.36 4.56 -17.74
CA ALA A 191 2.13 5.56 -16.99
C ALA A 191 2.71 4.95 -15.71
N ILE A 192 3.99 5.20 -15.46
CA ILE A 192 4.66 4.87 -14.21
C ILE A 192 4.31 5.96 -13.21
N THR A 193 3.54 5.62 -12.18
CA THR A 193 3.15 6.55 -11.12
C THR A 193 4.23 6.64 -10.04
N GLN A 194 4.08 7.56 -9.09
CA GLN A 194 4.97 7.64 -7.92
C GLN A 194 4.76 6.51 -6.88
N GLY A 195 3.86 5.56 -7.14
CA GLY A 195 3.61 4.42 -6.25
C GLY A 195 2.91 4.79 -4.94
N GLN A 196 2.16 5.91 -4.89
CA GLN A 196 1.39 6.31 -3.70
C GLN A 196 0.14 5.42 -3.55
N PRO A 197 -0.05 4.71 -2.41
CA PRO A 197 -1.10 3.69 -2.26
C PRO A 197 -2.43 4.27 -1.75
N THR A 198 -2.81 5.45 -2.19
CA THR A 198 -3.94 6.24 -1.66
C THR A 198 -5.32 5.60 -1.83
N GLY A 199 -5.49 4.65 -2.75
CA GLY A 199 -6.80 4.19 -3.17
C GLY A 199 -7.14 2.71 -2.92
N TYR A 200 -6.33 1.99 -2.13
CA TYR A 200 -6.53 0.56 -1.89
C TYR A 200 -7.51 0.23 -0.75
N PRO A 201 -8.29 -0.88 -0.91
CA PRO A 201 -8.43 -1.71 -2.11
C PRO A 201 -9.01 -0.91 -3.26
N LEU A 202 -8.56 -1.19 -4.49
CA LEU A 202 -8.98 -0.46 -5.66
C LEU A 202 -9.49 -1.37 -6.78
N TYR A 203 -10.39 -0.82 -7.61
CA TYR A 203 -10.86 -1.49 -8.82
C TYR A 203 -9.87 -1.24 -9.98
N ARG A 204 -9.40 -2.30 -10.60
CA ARG A 204 -8.63 -2.19 -11.83
C ARG A 204 -9.46 -2.63 -13.03
N LEU A 205 -9.49 -1.77 -14.06
CA LEU A 205 -10.17 -2.07 -15.33
C LEU A 205 -9.52 -3.30 -15.99
N GLU A 206 -8.18 -3.42 -15.90
CA GLU A 206 -7.44 -4.60 -16.35
C GLU A 206 -7.87 -5.90 -15.65
N TRP A 207 -8.19 -5.84 -14.35
CA TRP A 207 -8.59 -7.02 -13.57
C TRP A 207 -10.09 -7.29 -13.59
N GLN A 208 -10.90 -6.31 -13.99
CA GLN A 208 -12.35 -6.32 -13.87
C GLN A 208 -12.81 -6.69 -12.43
N SER A 209 -12.01 -6.32 -11.44
CA SER A 209 -12.27 -6.61 -10.02
C SER A 209 -11.54 -5.66 -9.10
N LEU A 210 -11.99 -5.63 -7.84
CA LEU A 210 -11.24 -5.05 -6.74
C LEU A 210 -9.99 -5.91 -6.44
N GLY A 211 -8.93 -5.27 -5.97
CA GLY A 211 -7.74 -5.97 -5.49
C GLY A 211 -7.03 -5.19 -4.39
N SER A 212 -6.33 -5.92 -3.52
CA SER A 212 -5.53 -5.33 -2.44
C SER A 212 -4.25 -4.68 -2.95
N LEU A 213 -3.60 -3.88 -2.09
CA LEU A 213 -2.25 -3.38 -2.35
C LEU A 213 -1.26 -4.54 -2.51
N GLN A 214 -1.39 -5.60 -1.71
CA GLN A 214 -0.51 -6.77 -1.82
C GLN A 214 -0.61 -7.47 -3.18
N ARG A 215 -1.81 -7.58 -3.75
CA ARG A 215 -1.96 -8.08 -5.13
C ARG A 215 -1.15 -7.25 -6.13
N ARG A 216 -1.18 -5.92 -5.99
CA ARG A 216 -0.40 -5.04 -6.86
C ARG A 216 1.10 -5.20 -6.66
N LEU A 217 1.56 -5.25 -5.41
CA LEU A 217 2.97 -5.44 -5.07
C LEU A 217 3.50 -6.77 -5.62
N ARG A 218 2.76 -7.86 -5.42
CA ARG A 218 3.10 -9.18 -5.97
C ARG A 218 3.19 -9.15 -7.50
N GLY A 219 2.26 -8.46 -8.17
CA GLY A 219 2.30 -8.27 -9.62
C GLY A 219 3.57 -7.53 -10.09
N CYS A 220 3.98 -6.48 -9.38
CA CYS A 220 5.23 -5.76 -9.68
C CYS A 220 6.46 -6.64 -9.45
N ILE A 221 6.52 -7.39 -8.34
CA ILE A 221 7.62 -8.31 -8.01
C ILE A 221 7.74 -9.40 -9.09
N THR A 222 6.62 -10.00 -9.50
CA THR A 222 6.59 -10.97 -10.61
C THR A 222 7.03 -10.31 -11.93
N GLY A 223 6.60 -9.07 -12.19
CA GLY A 223 6.97 -8.32 -13.40
C GLY A 223 8.48 -8.10 -13.56
N ILE A 224 9.22 -7.96 -12.46
CA ILE A 224 10.69 -7.89 -12.49
C ILE A 224 11.36 -9.29 -12.45
N ARG A 225 10.56 -10.36 -12.60
CA ARG A 225 10.98 -11.75 -12.54
C ARG A 225 11.66 -12.14 -11.22
N ALA A 226 11.14 -11.62 -10.11
CA ALA A 226 11.47 -12.04 -8.76
C ALA A 226 10.36 -12.94 -8.20
N GLN A 227 10.70 -13.76 -7.21
CA GLN A 227 9.75 -14.58 -6.48
C GLN A 227 8.91 -13.66 -5.56
N PRO A 228 7.58 -13.59 -5.72
CA PRO A 228 6.75 -12.79 -4.84
C PRO A 228 6.60 -13.43 -3.46
N TYR A 229 6.56 -12.62 -2.41
CA TYR A 229 6.23 -13.06 -1.06
C TYR A 229 4.76 -13.53 -0.98
N ASP A 230 4.44 -14.38 -0.02
CA ASP A 230 3.07 -14.80 0.24
C ASP A 230 2.20 -13.64 0.76
N TYR A 231 0.89 -13.70 0.53
CA TYR A 231 -0.03 -12.72 1.11
C TYR A 231 0.05 -12.73 2.63
N GLY A 232 0.08 -11.55 3.22
CA GLY A 232 0.21 -11.39 4.68
C GLY A 232 1.63 -11.57 5.22
N ALA A 233 2.61 -11.90 4.39
CA ALA A 233 4.00 -12.00 4.81
C ALA A 233 4.51 -10.68 5.41
N PRO A 234 5.38 -10.74 6.43
CA PRO A 234 5.93 -9.54 7.07
C PRO A 234 6.52 -8.54 6.08
N GLU A 235 7.21 -9.03 5.05
CA GLU A 235 7.85 -8.20 4.01
C GLU A 235 6.82 -7.38 3.24
N LEU A 236 5.65 -7.95 2.91
CA LEU A 236 4.60 -7.20 2.24
C LEU A 236 3.94 -6.18 3.16
N VAL A 237 3.73 -6.51 4.44
CA VAL A 237 3.17 -5.57 5.42
C VAL A 237 4.14 -4.42 5.71
N GLU A 238 5.44 -4.69 5.82
CA GLU A 238 6.49 -3.69 5.99
C GLU A 238 6.59 -2.77 4.76
N LEU A 239 6.48 -3.34 3.55
CA LEU A 239 6.47 -2.57 2.31
C LEU A 239 5.21 -1.69 2.20
N GLU A 240 4.01 -2.21 2.54
CA GLU A 240 2.78 -1.41 2.64
C GLU A 240 2.94 -0.27 3.64
N LEU A 241 3.46 -0.55 4.83
CA LEU A 241 3.69 0.43 5.88
C LEU A 241 4.61 1.56 5.39
N TYR A 242 5.71 1.21 4.74
CA TYR A 242 6.62 2.20 4.15
C TYR A 242 5.93 3.04 3.08
N LEU A 243 5.18 2.41 2.16
CA LEU A 243 4.47 3.12 1.10
C LEU A 243 3.39 4.07 1.66
N MET A 244 2.64 3.63 2.68
CA MET A 244 1.67 4.49 3.36
C MET A 244 2.35 5.65 4.10
N SER A 245 3.51 5.42 4.73
CA SER A 245 4.29 6.49 5.36
C SER A 245 4.80 7.52 4.33
N ARG A 246 5.17 7.09 3.12
CA ARG A 246 5.53 7.98 2.00
C ARG A 246 4.35 8.83 1.53
N ALA A 247 3.14 8.27 1.56
CA ALA A 247 1.91 8.95 1.15
C ALA A 247 1.31 9.83 2.26
N ARG A 248 1.97 9.96 3.40
CA ARG A 248 1.48 10.73 4.55
C ARG A 248 1.03 12.14 4.14
N GLY A 249 -0.14 12.55 4.62
CA GLY A 249 -0.79 13.81 4.29
C GLY A 249 -1.59 13.82 2.99
N MET A 250 -1.47 12.79 2.14
CA MET A 250 -2.31 12.64 0.97
C MET A 250 -3.69 12.09 1.35
N PRO A 251 -4.76 12.45 0.63
CA PRO A 251 -6.10 11.93 0.92
C PRO A 251 -6.24 10.45 0.57
N ILE A 252 -7.04 9.72 1.35
CA ILE A 252 -7.52 8.37 1.01
C ILE A 252 -8.52 8.50 -0.15
N GLU A 253 -8.37 7.67 -1.18
CA GLU A 253 -9.20 7.69 -2.40
C GLU A 253 -10.09 6.43 -2.54
N THR A 254 -10.14 5.56 -1.53
CA THR A 254 -10.84 4.25 -1.61
C THR A 254 -12.36 4.38 -1.72
N PRO A 255 -13.02 3.58 -2.59
CA PRO A 255 -12.40 2.69 -3.57
C PRO A 255 -11.97 3.47 -4.82
N ALA A 256 -10.68 3.42 -5.14
CA ALA A 256 -10.21 4.08 -6.35
C ALA A 256 -10.45 3.20 -7.59
N VAL A 257 -10.46 3.83 -8.78
CA VAL A 257 -10.45 3.15 -10.08
C VAL A 257 -9.10 3.38 -10.76
N ARG A 258 -8.55 2.36 -11.35
CA ARG A 258 -7.28 2.45 -12.13
C ARG A 258 -7.37 1.64 -13.42
N PRO A 259 -6.61 1.99 -14.46
CA PRO A 259 -6.51 1.22 -15.70
C PRO A 259 -6.13 -0.23 -15.49
#